data_c275f5da388182db11597a392960cfe3
#
_entry.id   c275f5da388182db11597a392960cfe3
#
_cell.length_a   1.000
_cell.length_b   1.000
_cell.length_c   1.000
_cell.angle_alpha   90.00
_cell.angle_beta   90.00
_cell.angle_gamma   90.00
#
_symmetry.space_group_name_H-M   'P 1'
#
loop_
_entity.id
_entity.type
_entity.pdbx_description
1 polymer ?
#
loop_
_entity_poly.entity_id
_entity_poly.type
_entity_poly.pdbx_seq_one_letter_code
_entity_poly.pdbx_strand_id
1 'polypeptide(L)'
;MNWEALLDLLKRMGFGVRWCGWIRTCISTVQFFVLFNGSPVDFFGSSRGLRQGDPLSPLLFLVMMEVFSKMIKRVEGASLLRGFKADGRRGGGVCVSHLLFADDTILFCDANEEQILHVWILFLCFQAVTGLKVNTVMSEMVPIGEVSNVQVLAEILGCRIGALPMTYLGMPLGASHKSPTIWNPILEKIERKLARWKKMYLSKGGRLMLPKSSLSSLPNYFFISFYYPYARGQ
;
A
#
# COMPACT_ATOMS: atom_id res chain seq x y z
N MET A 1 -2.94 -2.92 -16.04
CA MET A 1 -1.64 -2.24 -16.33
C MET A 1 -1.38 -2.26 -17.81
N ASN A 2 -0.99 -1.12 -18.36
CA ASN A 2 -0.61 -0.95 -19.77
C ASN A 2 0.89 -1.24 -19.93
N TRP A 3 1.26 -2.19 -20.80
CA TRP A 3 2.67 -2.58 -21.03
C TRP A 3 3.49 -1.53 -21.76
N GLU A 4 2.89 -0.80 -22.70
CA GLU A 4 3.60 0.26 -23.42
C GLU A 4 3.96 1.40 -22.46
N ALA A 5 3.03 1.79 -21.57
CA ALA A 5 3.30 2.79 -20.55
C ALA A 5 4.42 2.34 -19.59
N LEU A 6 4.44 1.06 -19.21
CA LEU A 6 5.50 0.49 -18.36
C LEU A 6 6.86 0.56 -19.07
N LEU A 7 6.93 0.11 -20.32
CA LEU A 7 8.17 0.09 -21.09
C LEU A 7 8.70 1.50 -21.39
N ASP A 8 7.80 2.43 -21.65
CA ASP A 8 8.16 3.84 -21.81
C ASP A 8 8.70 4.46 -20.53
N LEU A 9 8.07 4.15 -19.40
CA LEU A 9 8.55 4.57 -18.10
C LEU A 9 9.96 4.04 -17.82
N LEU A 10 10.21 2.76 -18.06
CA LEU A 10 11.52 2.13 -17.86
C LEU A 10 12.60 2.82 -18.73
N LYS A 11 12.29 3.14 -20.00
CA LYS A 11 13.22 3.89 -20.86
C LYS A 11 13.52 5.27 -20.27
N ARG A 12 12.48 6.01 -19.81
CA ARG A 12 12.65 7.34 -19.19
C ARG A 12 13.43 7.28 -17.88
N MET A 13 13.38 6.17 -17.16
CA MET A 13 14.22 5.91 -15.99
C MET A 13 15.66 5.57 -16.32
N GLY A 14 16.02 5.45 -17.61
CA GLY A 14 17.38 5.19 -18.07
C GLY A 14 17.72 3.71 -18.24
N PHE A 15 16.73 2.81 -18.18
CA PHE A 15 16.98 1.40 -18.49
C PHE A 15 17.30 1.21 -19.98
N GLY A 16 18.37 0.45 -20.27
CA GLY A 16 18.83 0.20 -21.63
C GLY A 16 17.80 -0.55 -22.48
N VAL A 17 17.86 -0.33 -23.80
CA VAL A 17 16.92 -0.93 -24.79
C VAL A 17 16.88 -2.45 -24.67
N ARG A 18 18.05 -3.09 -24.47
CA ARG A 18 18.17 -4.56 -24.34
C ARG A 18 17.41 -5.06 -23.10
N TRP A 19 17.53 -4.36 -21.99
CA TRP A 19 16.83 -4.72 -20.76
C TRP A 19 15.31 -4.54 -20.89
N CYS A 20 14.86 -3.42 -21.48
CA CYS A 20 13.44 -3.20 -21.79
C CYS A 20 12.88 -4.28 -22.73
N GLY A 21 13.69 -4.74 -23.70
CA GLY A 21 13.34 -5.86 -24.55
C GLY A 21 13.13 -7.16 -23.79
N TRP A 22 13.99 -7.48 -22.83
CA TRP A 22 13.81 -8.65 -21.96
C TRP A 22 12.53 -8.58 -21.14
N ILE A 23 12.25 -7.42 -20.52
CA ILE A 23 11.01 -7.24 -19.76
C ILE A 23 9.80 -7.40 -20.68
N ARG A 24 9.83 -6.81 -21.89
CA ARG A 24 8.76 -7.00 -22.89
C ARG A 24 8.53 -8.49 -23.16
N THR A 25 9.58 -9.25 -23.40
CA THR A 25 9.48 -10.69 -23.64
C THR A 25 8.90 -11.40 -22.43
N CYS A 26 9.39 -11.14 -21.23
CA CYS A 26 8.89 -11.77 -20.00
C CYS A 26 7.39 -11.56 -19.78
N ILE A 27 6.86 -10.37 -20.05
CA ILE A 27 5.44 -10.08 -19.83
C ILE A 27 4.54 -10.56 -20.97
N SER A 28 5.04 -10.59 -22.23
CA SER A 28 4.23 -10.89 -23.41
C SER A 28 4.18 -12.38 -23.78
N THR A 29 5.15 -13.17 -23.34
CA THR A 29 5.22 -14.63 -23.67
C THR A 29 4.44 -15.50 -22.70
N VAL A 30 3.82 -14.90 -21.65
CA VAL A 30 3.03 -15.64 -20.68
C VAL A 30 1.78 -16.18 -21.33
N GLN A 31 1.56 -17.48 -21.18
CA GLN A 31 0.35 -18.18 -21.61
C GLN A 31 -0.46 -18.62 -20.40
N PHE A 32 -1.76 -18.53 -20.51
CA PHE A 32 -2.73 -18.96 -19.52
C PHE A 32 -3.59 -20.06 -20.10
N PHE A 33 -4.15 -20.87 -19.25
CA PHE A 33 -5.16 -21.86 -19.60
C PHE A 33 -6.19 -21.99 -18.48
N VAL A 34 -7.37 -22.44 -18.82
CA VAL A 34 -8.42 -22.73 -17.85
C VAL A 34 -8.45 -24.23 -17.57
N LEU A 35 -8.50 -24.61 -16.31
CA LEU A 35 -8.72 -25.99 -15.92
C LEU A 35 -10.22 -26.29 -15.95
N PHE A 36 -10.63 -27.18 -16.85
CA PHE A 36 -11.98 -27.72 -16.89
C PHE A 36 -11.94 -29.19 -16.49
N ASN A 37 -12.59 -29.55 -15.40
CA ASN A 37 -12.56 -30.90 -14.82
C ASN A 37 -11.14 -31.49 -14.67
N GLY A 38 -10.18 -30.60 -14.28
CA GLY A 38 -8.78 -31.03 -14.08
C GLY A 38 -7.92 -31.11 -15.35
N SER A 39 -8.49 -30.89 -16.53
CA SER A 39 -7.75 -30.86 -17.81
C SER A 39 -7.59 -29.41 -18.28
N PRO A 40 -6.37 -29.00 -18.75
CA PRO A 40 -6.16 -27.71 -19.34
C PRO A 40 -6.90 -27.60 -20.68
N VAL A 41 -7.71 -26.55 -20.82
CA VAL A 41 -8.43 -26.24 -22.04
C VAL A 41 -8.01 -24.86 -22.50
N ASP A 42 -7.81 -24.70 -23.80
CA ASP A 42 -7.51 -23.46 -24.50
C ASP A 42 -6.40 -22.59 -23.88
N PHE A 43 -5.27 -22.51 -24.57
CA PHE A 43 -4.19 -21.62 -24.21
C PHE A 43 -4.43 -20.24 -24.79
N PHE A 44 -4.33 -19.21 -23.96
CA PHE A 44 -4.46 -17.83 -24.40
C PHE A 44 -3.37 -16.93 -23.81
N GLY A 45 -2.99 -15.89 -24.54
CA GLY A 45 -2.02 -14.91 -24.08
C GLY A 45 -2.67 -13.73 -23.38
N SER A 46 -1.89 -12.95 -22.67
CA SER A 46 -2.28 -11.67 -22.10
C SER A 46 -1.76 -10.51 -22.98
N SER A 47 -2.55 -9.47 -23.11
CA SER A 47 -2.16 -8.23 -23.79
C SER A 47 -1.91 -7.07 -22.82
N ARG A 48 -2.18 -7.27 -21.53
CA ARG A 48 -2.06 -6.28 -20.46
C ARG A 48 -2.03 -6.94 -19.08
N GLY A 49 -1.68 -6.18 -18.07
CA GLY A 49 -1.63 -6.69 -16.70
C GLY A 49 -0.27 -7.30 -16.36
N LEU A 50 -0.16 -7.86 -15.16
CA LEU A 50 0.98 -8.65 -14.71
C LEU A 50 0.48 -9.97 -14.14
N ARG A 51 1.26 -11.02 -14.33
CA ARG A 51 0.92 -12.35 -13.80
C ARG A 51 1.06 -12.37 -12.28
N GLN A 52 0.04 -12.82 -11.59
CA GLN A 52 0.11 -13.08 -10.16
C GLN A 52 1.04 -14.28 -9.89
N GLY A 53 1.93 -14.13 -8.89
CA GLY A 53 2.92 -15.15 -8.55
C GLY A 53 4.21 -15.12 -9.37
N ASP A 54 4.33 -14.26 -10.37
CA ASP A 54 5.59 -14.04 -11.10
C ASP A 54 6.54 -13.17 -10.23
N PRO A 55 7.83 -13.56 -10.09
CA PRO A 55 8.80 -12.80 -9.27
C PRO A 55 9.05 -11.38 -9.75
N LEU A 56 8.88 -11.07 -11.05
CA LEU A 56 9.05 -9.73 -11.61
C LEU A 56 7.83 -8.83 -11.37
N SER A 57 6.64 -9.40 -11.26
CA SER A 57 5.39 -8.64 -11.17
C SER A 57 5.37 -7.63 -10.03
N PRO A 58 5.79 -7.95 -8.78
CA PRO A 58 5.84 -6.96 -7.71
C PRO A 58 6.79 -5.81 -7.99
N LEU A 59 7.96 -6.08 -8.59
CA LEU A 59 8.94 -5.04 -8.91
C LEU A 59 8.42 -4.10 -10.01
N LEU A 60 7.82 -4.65 -11.05
CA LEU A 60 7.23 -3.86 -12.14
C LEU A 60 6.03 -3.04 -11.67
N PHE A 61 5.25 -3.58 -10.72
CA PHE A 61 4.18 -2.85 -10.09
C PHE A 61 4.70 -1.65 -9.28
N LEU A 62 5.75 -1.84 -8.48
CA LEU A 62 6.38 -0.75 -7.72
C LEU A 62 6.92 0.36 -8.64
N VAL A 63 7.50 0.00 -9.80
CA VAL A 63 7.93 0.97 -10.80
C VAL A 63 6.75 1.81 -11.31
N MET A 64 5.58 1.19 -11.52
CA MET A 64 4.38 1.94 -11.91
C MET A 64 3.85 2.81 -10.78
N MET A 65 3.91 2.36 -9.52
CA MET A 65 3.50 3.16 -8.36
C MET A 65 4.41 4.38 -8.11
N GLU A 66 5.66 4.34 -8.58
CA GLU A 66 6.55 5.52 -8.57
C GLU A 66 5.99 6.67 -9.43
N VAL A 67 5.28 6.36 -10.52
CA VAL A 67 4.56 7.38 -11.31
C VAL A 67 3.53 8.07 -10.44
N PHE A 68 2.74 7.29 -9.70
CA PHE A 68 1.72 7.82 -8.80
C PHE A 68 2.33 8.74 -7.72
N SER A 69 3.40 8.28 -7.07
CA SER A 69 4.15 9.09 -6.09
C SER A 69 4.66 10.41 -6.69
N LYS A 70 5.21 10.37 -7.91
CA LYS A 70 5.67 11.59 -8.60
C LYS A 70 4.53 12.52 -8.98
N MET A 71 3.38 11.98 -9.38
CA MET A 71 2.20 12.78 -9.67
C MET A 71 1.69 13.48 -8.41
N ILE A 72 1.59 12.78 -7.27
CA ILE A 72 1.20 13.38 -5.98
C ILE A 72 2.16 14.51 -5.60
N LYS A 73 3.48 14.26 -5.65
CA LYS A 73 4.50 15.28 -5.35
C LYS A 73 4.39 16.52 -6.24
N ARG A 74 4.00 16.34 -7.49
CA ARG A 74 3.80 17.45 -8.43
C ARG A 74 2.57 18.29 -8.07
N VAL A 75 1.48 17.64 -7.67
CA VAL A 75 0.26 18.30 -7.20
C VAL A 75 0.51 19.01 -5.88
N GLU A 76 1.26 18.41 -4.96
CA GLU A 76 1.72 19.01 -3.72
C GLU A 76 2.62 20.23 -3.97
N GLY A 77 3.60 20.11 -4.87
CA GLY A 77 4.49 21.22 -5.26
C GLY A 77 3.77 22.40 -5.92
N ALA A 78 2.61 22.14 -6.54
CA ALA A 78 1.72 23.17 -7.06
C ALA A 78 0.75 23.75 -6.00
N SER A 79 0.88 23.33 -4.73
CA SER A 79 0.00 23.71 -3.61
C SER A 79 -1.47 23.33 -3.79
N LEU A 80 -1.75 22.37 -4.69
CA LEU A 80 -3.09 21.85 -4.95
C LEU A 80 -3.49 20.72 -3.99
N LEU A 81 -2.52 20.15 -3.28
CA LEU A 81 -2.70 19.15 -2.24
C LEU A 81 -1.79 19.48 -1.06
N ARG A 82 -2.32 19.43 0.16
CA ARG A 82 -1.55 19.57 1.38
C ARG A 82 -1.57 18.28 2.19
N GLY A 83 -0.39 17.71 2.39
CA GLY A 83 -0.19 16.67 3.38
C GLY A 83 -0.15 17.22 4.81
N PHE A 84 -0.05 16.35 5.79
CA PHE A 84 0.16 16.76 7.17
C PHE A 84 1.65 16.95 7.48
N LYS A 85 1.96 17.83 8.43
CA LYS A 85 3.33 18.00 8.94
C LYS A 85 3.55 17.09 10.13
N ALA A 86 4.49 16.17 9.99
CA ALA A 86 4.97 15.36 11.10
C ALA A 86 6.10 16.13 11.82
N ASP A 87 5.91 16.45 13.09
CA ASP A 87 6.94 17.14 13.88
C ASP A 87 8.14 16.23 14.13
N GLY A 88 9.29 16.62 13.58
CA GLY A 88 10.56 15.96 13.86
C GLY A 88 11.12 16.41 15.22
N ARG A 89 11.66 15.48 16.01
CA ARG A 89 12.31 15.75 17.32
C ARG A 89 13.43 16.83 17.29
N ARG A 90 13.82 17.34 16.11
CA ARG A 90 14.89 18.33 15.91
C ARG A 90 14.43 19.60 15.17
N GLY A 91 13.14 19.93 15.20
CA GLY A 91 12.65 21.22 14.68
C GLY A 91 12.44 21.29 13.16
N GLY A 92 12.64 20.21 12.42
CA GLY A 92 12.35 20.14 10.98
C GLY A 92 11.15 19.20 10.75
N GLY A 93 9.93 19.75 10.61
CA GLY A 93 8.77 18.93 10.27
C GLY A 93 8.86 18.38 8.85
N VAL A 94 8.56 17.10 8.67
CA VAL A 94 8.43 16.45 7.35
C VAL A 94 6.98 16.54 6.92
N CYS A 95 6.73 17.07 5.71
CA CYS A 95 5.40 17.02 5.11
C CYS A 95 5.17 15.62 4.51
N VAL A 96 4.07 14.99 4.88
CA VAL A 96 3.68 13.66 4.40
C VAL A 96 2.33 13.80 3.69
N SER A 97 2.33 13.62 2.38
CA SER A 97 1.12 13.66 1.55
C SER A 97 0.58 12.28 1.22
N HIS A 98 1.44 11.24 1.26
CA HIS A 98 1.02 9.88 0.94
C HIS A 98 1.94 8.82 1.55
N LEU A 99 1.38 7.64 1.75
CA LEU A 99 2.10 6.41 2.08
C LEU A 99 1.69 5.34 1.06
N LEU A 100 2.67 4.67 0.49
CA LEU A 100 2.48 3.60 -0.48
C LEU A 100 3.07 2.30 0.05
N PHE A 101 2.32 1.23 0.01
CA PHE A 101 2.79 -0.12 0.29
C PHE A 101 2.07 -1.10 -0.62
N ALA A 102 2.77 -1.61 -1.62
CA ALA A 102 2.20 -2.43 -2.69
C ALA A 102 0.99 -1.72 -3.33
N ASP A 103 -0.20 -2.30 -3.25
CA ASP A 103 -1.47 -1.76 -3.72
C ASP A 103 -2.18 -0.87 -2.69
N ASP A 104 -1.81 -0.96 -1.42
CA ASP A 104 -2.37 -0.12 -0.37
C ASP A 104 -1.79 1.29 -0.42
N THR A 105 -2.67 2.28 -0.43
CA THR A 105 -2.30 3.70 -0.49
C THR A 105 -3.07 4.49 0.55
N ILE A 106 -2.36 5.29 1.35
CA ILE A 106 -2.96 6.34 2.17
C ILE A 106 -2.59 7.69 1.58
N LEU A 107 -3.58 8.54 1.35
CA LEU A 107 -3.41 9.93 0.97
C LEU A 107 -3.83 10.83 2.13
N PHE A 108 -3.08 11.88 2.34
CA PHE A 108 -3.38 12.90 3.34
C PHE A 108 -3.66 14.21 2.65
N CYS A 109 -4.78 14.84 2.98
CA CYS A 109 -5.19 16.12 2.44
C CYS A 109 -6.06 16.89 3.45
N ASP A 110 -6.21 18.18 3.26
CA ASP A 110 -7.17 18.97 4.03
C ASP A 110 -8.60 18.59 3.61
N ALA A 111 -9.56 18.77 4.52
CA ALA A 111 -10.98 18.53 4.30
C ALA A 111 -11.62 19.66 3.45
N ASN A 112 -11.15 19.79 2.21
CA ASN A 112 -11.56 20.82 1.25
C ASN A 112 -11.95 20.16 -0.07
N GLU A 113 -13.09 20.57 -0.62
CA GLU A 113 -13.64 20.02 -1.87
C GLU A 113 -12.68 20.18 -3.05
N GLU A 114 -11.97 21.31 -3.14
CA GLU A 114 -10.99 21.53 -4.22
C GLU A 114 -9.83 20.52 -4.16
N GLN A 115 -9.30 20.24 -2.98
CA GLN A 115 -8.23 19.25 -2.83
C GLN A 115 -8.72 17.84 -3.18
N ILE A 116 -9.94 17.51 -2.78
CA ILE A 116 -10.54 16.21 -3.12
C ILE A 116 -10.80 16.08 -4.63
N LEU A 117 -11.22 17.15 -5.30
CA LEU A 117 -11.32 17.18 -6.77
C LEU A 117 -9.96 16.99 -7.44
N HIS A 118 -8.89 17.60 -6.92
CA HIS A 118 -7.54 17.37 -7.43
C HIS A 118 -7.08 15.92 -7.24
N VAL A 119 -7.41 15.29 -6.10
CA VAL A 119 -7.17 13.86 -5.87
C VAL A 119 -7.93 13.02 -6.89
N TRP A 120 -9.19 13.34 -7.17
CA TRP A 120 -9.99 12.66 -8.17
C TRP A 120 -9.37 12.76 -9.58
N ILE A 121 -8.99 13.97 -9.99
CA ILE A 121 -8.31 14.21 -11.27
C ILE A 121 -6.98 13.43 -11.34
N LEU A 122 -6.21 13.42 -10.26
CA LEU A 122 -4.98 12.65 -10.14
C LEU A 122 -5.22 11.15 -10.36
N PHE A 123 -6.29 10.58 -9.79
CA PHE A 123 -6.68 9.19 -10.03
C PHE A 123 -7.02 8.94 -11.50
N LEU A 124 -7.80 9.83 -12.12
CA LEU A 124 -8.15 9.70 -13.54
C LEU A 124 -6.91 9.75 -14.45
N CYS A 125 -6.00 10.70 -14.20
CA CYS A 125 -4.74 10.80 -14.94
C CYS A 125 -3.87 9.56 -14.75
N PHE A 126 -3.74 9.08 -13.52
CA PHE A 126 -2.99 7.86 -13.22
C PHE A 126 -3.57 6.63 -13.94
N GLN A 127 -4.90 6.47 -13.90
CA GLN A 127 -5.59 5.39 -14.60
C GLN A 127 -5.40 5.47 -16.13
N ALA A 128 -5.52 6.67 -16.69
CA ALA A 128 -5.35 6.89 -18.14
C ALA A 128 -3.93 6.53 -18.60
N VAL A 129 -2.91 6.90 -17.84
CA VAL A 129 -1.50 6.64 -18.18
C VAL A 129 -1.14 5.18 -17.96
N THR A 130 -1.49 4.61 -16.81
CA THR A 130 -0.98 3.31 -16.38
C THR A 130 -1.90 2.14 -16.74
N GLY A 131 -3.19 2.42 -16.99
CA GLY A 131 -4.22 1.39 -17.13
C GLY A 131 -4.53 0.65 -15.81
N LEU A 132 -3.99 1.11 -14.67
CA LEU A 132 -4.36 0.64 -13.33
C LEU A 132 -5.61 1.39 -12.89
N LYS A 133 -6.56 0.70 -12.28
CA LYS A 133 -7.78 1.33 -11.75
C LYS A 133 -7.70 1.45 -10.24
N VAL A 134 -8.04 2.62 -9.72
CA VAL A 134 -8.25 2.82 -8.28
C VAL A 134 -9.62 2.26 -7.91
N ASN A 135 -9.67 1.44 -6.88
CA ASN A 135 -10.91 0.85 -6.39
C ASN A 135 -11.54 1.74 -5.32
N THR A 136 -12.27 2.77 -5.74
CA THR A 136 -12.89 3.72 -4.82
C THR A 136 -13.97 3.09 -3.94
N VAL A 137 -14.65 2.04 -4.42
CA VAL A 137 -15.67 1.32 -3.64
C VAL A 137 -15.09 0.60 -2.43
N MET A 138 -13.83 0.14 -2.52
CA MET A 138 -13.09 -0.47 -1.41
C MET A 138 -12.23 0.53 -0.64
N SER A 139 -12.20 1.79 -1.08
CA SER A 139 -11.49 2.86 -0.41
C SER A 139 -12.36 3.53 0.65
N GLU A 140 -11.73 4.04 1.69
CA GLU A 140 -12.39 4.72 2.79
C GLU A 140 -11.80 6.11 3.00
N MET A 141 -12.68 7.08 3.23
CA MET A 141 -12.30 8.41 3.69
C MET A 141 -12.44 8.45 5.20
N VAL A 142 -11.35 8.70 5.90
CA VAL A 142 -11.32 8.73 7.36
C VAL A 142 -11.10 10.17 7.83
N PRO A 143 -12.11 10.84 8.40
CA PRO A 143 -11.97 12.19 8.92
C PRO A 143 -11.07 12.19 10.18
N ILE A 144 -10.19 13.20 10.28
CA ILE A 144 -9.36 13.44 11.46
C ILE A 144 -9.80 14.76 12.06
N GLY A 145 -10.33 14.73 13.27
CA GLY A 145 -10.98 15.87 13.92
C GLY A 145 -12.42 16.08 13.47
N GLU A 146 -12.94 17.28 13.67
CA GLU A 146 -14.32 17.65 13.30
C GLU A 146 -14.39 18.09 11.84
N VAL A 147 -14.97 17.27 10.99
CA VAL A 147 -15.18 17.53 9.55
C VAL A 147 -16.67 17.48 9.27
N SER A 148 -17.31 18.66 9.10
CA SER A 148 -18.74 18.76 8.92
C SER A 148 -19.25 18.31 7.54
N ASN A 149 -18.40 18.41 6.51
CA ASN A 149 -18.74 18.12 5.11
C ASN A 149 -18.22 16.77 4.59
N VAL A 150 -17.84 15.83 5.48
CA VAL A 150 -17.21 14.57 5.10
C VAL A 150 -18.07 13.76 4.11
N GLN A 151 -19.39 13.85 4.20
CA GLN A 151 -20.33 13.16 3.29
C GLN A 151 -20.13 13.65 1.85
N VAL A 152 -20.10 14.96 1.64
CA VAL A 152 -19.90 15.58 0.32
C VAL A 152 -18.53 15.20 -0.25
N LEU A 153 -17.50 15.24 0.58
CA LEU A 153 -16.13 14.86 0.18
C LEU A 153 -16.06 13.39 -0.25
N ALA A 154 -16.70 12.49 0.49
CA ALA A 154 -16.73 11.07 0.16
C ALA A 154 -17.52 10.79 -1.14
N GLU A 155 -18.61 11.53 -1.40
CA GLU A 155 -19.37 11.45 -2.65
C GLU A 155 -18.55 11.87 -3.87
N ILE A 156 -17.73 12.92 -3.76
CA ILE A 156 -16.84 13.37 -4.85
C ILE A 156 -15.87 12.25 -5.27
N LEU A 157 -15.30 11.51 -4.32
CA LEU A 157 -14.40 10.39 -4.61
C LEU A 157 -15.12 9.07 -4.91
N GLY A 158 -16.40 8.95 -4.57
CA GLY A 158 -17.16 7.71 -4.66
C GLY A 158 -16.66 6.63 -3.70
N CYS A 159 -16.22 7.00 -2.51
CA CYS A 159 -15.68 6.11 -1.48
C CYS A 159 -16.57 6.07 -0.23
N ARG A 160 -16.30 5.10 0.66
CA ARG A 160 -17.01 5.00 1.94
C ARG A 160 -16.41 5.96 2.97
N ILE A 161 -17.21 6.28 3.98
CA ILE A 161 -16.72 6.99 5.17
C ILE A 161 -16.32 5.94 6.19
N GLY A 162 -15.05 5.97 6.58
CA GLY A 162 -14.47 5.16 7.65
C GLY A 162 -14.31 5.97 8.94
N ALA A 163 -13.82 5.31 9.97
CA ALA A 163 -13.53 5.92 11.27
C ALA A 163 -12.24 5.36 11.86
N LEU A 164 -11.60 6.16 12.72
CA LEU A 164 -10.48 5.66 13.54
C LEU A 164 -11.01 4.89 14.77
N PRO A 165 -10.33 3.83 15.19
CA PRO A 165 -9.10 3.26 14.63
C PRO A 165 -9.35 2.39 13.38
N MET A 166 -8.51 2.57 12.35
CA MET A 166 -8.52 1.73 11.16
C MET A 166 -7.31 0.79 11.12
N THR A 167 -7.43 -0.33 10.42
CA THR A 167 -6.29 -1.25 10.27
C THR A 167 -5.53 -0.97 8.99
N TYR A 168 -4.23 -0.67 9.09
CA TYR A 168 -3.33 -0.52 7.95
C TYR A 168 -2.10 -1.40 8.14
N LEU A 169 -1.81 -2.27 7.16
CA LEU A 169 -0.71 -3.24 7.23
C LEU A 169 -0.73 -4.11 8.51
N GLY A 170 -1.93 -4.40 9.00
CA GLY A 170 -2.12 -5.16 10.22
C GLY A 170 -1.88 -4.36 11.51
N MET A 171 -1.75 -3.04 11.41
CA MET A 171 -1.59 -2.14 12.55
C MET A 171 -2.82 -1.24 12.72
N PRO A 172 -3.30 -1.05 13.95
CA PRO A 172 -4.41 -0.15 14.22
C PRO A 172 -3.94 1.31 14.23
N LEU A 173 -4.18 2.04 13.14
CA LEU A 173 -3.92 3.47 13.07
C LEU A 173 -5.00 4.24 13.84
N GLY A 174 -4.57 5.31 14.53
CA GLY A 174 -5.47 6.17 15.32
C GLY A 174 -5.90 5.61 16.66
N ALA A 175 -5.45 4.43 17.03
CA ALA A 175 -5.72 3.86 18.35
C ALA A 175 -4.75 4.39 19.41
N SER A 176 -5.24 4.57 20.66
CA SER A 176 -4.38 4.98 21.76
C SER A 176 -3.35 3.89 22.07
N HIS A 177 -2.06 4.22 22.08
CA HIS A 177 -0.95 3.31 22.40
C HIS A 177 -1.07 2.65 23.79
N LYS A 178 -1.87 3.23 24.68
CA LYS A 178 -2.14 2.72 26.04
C LYS A 178 -3.30 1.71 26.07
N SER A 179 -4.04 1.54 24.97
CA SER A 179 -5.16 0.60 24.94
C SER A 179 -4.66 -0.84 24.87
N PRO A 180 -5.05 -1.72 25.82
CA PRO A 180 -4.68 -3.14 25.78
C PRO A 180 -5.17 -3.86 24.51
N THR A 181 -6.29 -3.42 23.96
CA THR A 181 -6.94 -4.02 22.80
C THR A 181 -6.08 -4.00 21.54
N ILE A 182 -5.16 -3.03 21.42
CA ILE A 182 -4.21 -2.93 20.32
C ILE A 182 -3.27 -4.14 20.27
N TRP A 183 -2.92 -4.68 21.42
CA TRP A 183 -1.97 -5.77 21.56
C TRP A 183 -2.60 -7.16 21.36
N ASN A 184 -3.94 -7.26 21.41
CA ASN A 184 -4.65 -8.53 21.23
C ASN A 184 -4.27 -9.25 19.92
N PRO A 185 -4.22 -8.61 18.73
CA PRO A 185 -3.82 -9.29 17.51
C PRO A 185 -2.38 -9.81 17.54
N ILE A 186 -1.49 -9.16 18.30
CA ILE A 186 -0.10 -9.59 18.47
C ILE A 186 -0.06 -10.81 19.40
N LEU A 187 -0.77 -10.73 20.52
CA LEU A 187 -0.87 -11.83 21.47
C LEU A 187 -1.43 -13.07 20.81
N GLU A 188 -2.52 -12.95 20.06
CA GLU A 188 -3.09 -14.05 19.28
C GLU A 188 -2.09 -14.64 18.25
N LYS A 189 -1.32 -13.78 17.56
CA LYS A 189 -0.28 -14.26 16.64
C LYS A 189 0.82 -15.02 17.37
N ILE A 190 1.23 -14.52 18.53
CA ILE A 190 2.23 -15.18 19.40
C ILE A 190 1.70 -16.52 19.89
N GLU A 191 0.50 -16.56 20.43
CA GLU A 191 -0.13 -17.79 20.93
C GLU A 191 -0.29 -18.83 19.84
N ARG A 192 -0.74 -18.44 18.65
CA ARG A 192 -0.87 -19.33 17.48
C ARG A 192 0.47 -19.92 17.05
N LYS A 193 1.54 -19.12 17.06
CA LYS A 193 2.89 -19.62 16.77
C LYS A 193 3.38 -20.56 17.87
N LEU A 194 3.20 -20.22 19.13
CA LEU A 194 3.58 -21.06 20.25
C LEU A 194 2.82 -22.40 20.28
N ALA A 195 1.52 -22.37 20.02
CA ALA A 195 0.70 -23.59 19.92
C ALA A 195 1.21 -24.52 18.80
N ARG A 196 1.63 -23.97 17.64
CA ARG A 196 2.23 -24.73 16.54
C ARG A 196 3.58 -25.31 16.93
N TRP A 197 4.43 -24.56 17.65
CA TRP A 197 5.75 -25.05 18.08
C TRP A 197 5.69 -26.09 19.18
N LYS A 198 4.69 -26.06 20.07
CA LYS A 198 4.43 -27.11 21.06
C LYS A 198 4.21 -28.48 20.40
N LYS A 199 3.68 -28.53 19.18
CA LYS A 199 3.46 -29.76 18.41
C LYS A 199 4.72 -30.28 17.71
N MET A 200 5.80 -29.49 17.67
CA MET A 200 7.06 -29.88 17.02
C MET A 200 8.04 -30.45 18.03
N TYR A 201 8.66 -31.58 17.70
CA TYR A 201 9.76 -32.16 18.49
C TYR A 201 11.03 -31.34 18.27
N LEU A 202 11.22 -30.31 19.09
CA LEU A 202 12.35 -29.41 19.02
C LEU A 202 13.35 -29.69 20.14
N SER A 203 14.63 -29.65 19.81
CA SER A 203 15.71 -29.64 20.78
C SER A 203 15.65 -28.39 21.70
N LYS A 204 16.34 -28.44 22.85
CA LYS A 204 16.42 -27.27 23.75
C LYS A 204 16.96 -26.03 23.02
N GLY A 205 17.96 -26.17 22.15
CA GLY A 205 18.51 -25.08 21.34
C GLY A 205 17.48 -24.54 20.35
N GLY A 206 16.74 -25.42 19.65
CA GLY A 206 15.68 -25.03 18.73
C GLY A 206 14.56 -24.25 19.41
N ARG A 207 14.17 -24.66 20.64
CA ARG A 207 13.18 -23.94 21.45
C ARG A 207 13.61 -22.54 21.88
N LEU A 208 14.93 -22.29 22.06
CA LEU A 208 15.46 -20.97 22.36
C LEU A 208 15.63 -20.09 21.12
N MET A 209 15.99 -20.69 19.98
CA MET A 209 16.19 -19.96 18.73
C MET A 209 14.88 -19.44 18.13
N LEU A 210 13.80 -20.21 18.19
CA LEU A 210 12.50 -19.82 17.64
C LEU A 210 11.93 -18.52 18.25
N PRO A 211 11.89 -18.34 19.59
CA PRO A 211 11.48 -17.06 20.19
C PRO A 211 12.37 -15.91 19.74
N LYS A 212 13.69 -16.08 19.72
CA LYS A 212 14.64 -15.03 19.30
C LYS A 212 14.46 -14.63 17.84
N SER A 213 14.27 -15.58 16.93
CA SER A 213 14.18 -15.30 15.49
C SER A 213 12.80 -14.84 15.03
N SER A 214 11.75 -15.26 15.70
CA SER A 214 10.38 -15.04 15.22
C SER A 214 9.49 -14.23 16.15
N LEU A 215 9.63 -14.36 17.48
CA LEU A 215 8.77 -13.61 18.41
C LEU A 215 9.33 -12.24 18.73
N SER A 216 10.65 -12.07 18.77
CA SER A 216 11.28 -10.77 19.05
C SER A 216 11.02 -9.72 17.98
N SER A 217 10.80 -10.13 16.74
CA SER A 217 10.51 -9.20 15.62
C SER A 217 9.05 -8.72 15.59
N LEU A 218 8.10 -9.49 16.15
CA LEU A 218 6.68 -9.14 16.12
C LEU A 218 6.34 -7.85 16.89
N PRO A 219 6.80 -7.68 18.16
CA PRO A 219 6.57 -6.44 18.89
C PRO A 219 7.29 -5.25 18.27
N ASN A 220 8.51 -5.44 17.73
CA ASN A 220 9.30 -4.36 17.14
C ASN A 220 8.58 -3.68 15.98
N TYR A 221 7.93 -4.44 15.11
CA TYR A 221 7.15 -3.90 14.01
C TYR A 221 6.02 -2.96 14.49
N PHE A 222 5.35 -3.34 15.58
CA PHE A 222 4.31 -2.51 16.19
C PHE A 222 4.89 -1.32 16.97
N PHE A 223 5.99 -1.52 17.72
CA PHE A 223 6.65 -0.43 18.45
C PHE A 223 7.15 0.68 17.52
N ILE A 224 7.73 0.35 16.38
CA ILE A 224 8.19 1.35 15.39
C ILE A 224 7.01 2.22 14.94
N SER A 225 5.83 1.62 14.73
CA SER A 225 4.64 2.32 14.27
C SER A 225 4.05 3.27 15.32
N PHE A 226 4.19 2.95 16.60
CA PHE A 226 3.72 3.81 17.70
C PHE A 226 4.76 4.85 18.15
N TYR A 227 6.03 4.66 17.80
CA TYR A 227 7.11 5.59 18.19
C TYR A 227 7.19 6.80 17.26
N TYR A 228 6.58 6.76 16.06
CA TYR A 228 6.33 7.97 15.29
C TYR A 228 5.18 8.73 15.95
N PRO A 229 5.46 9.89 16.56
CA PRO A 229 4.41 10.64 17.22
C PRO A 229 3.38 11.05 16.18
N TYR A 230 2.17 10.60 16.34
CA TYR A 230 1.02 11.28 15.77
C TYR A 230 1.13 12.74 16.18
N ALA A 231 1.18 13.62 15.19
CA ALA A 231 1.04 15.04 15.43
C ALA A 231 -0.23 15.23 16.28
N ARG A 232 -0.08 15.68 17.51
CA ARG A 232 -1.22 16.10 18.31
C ARG A 232 -1.79 17.29 17.59
N GLY A 233 -2.91 17.12 16.91
CA GLY A 233 -3.76 18.23 16.54
C GLY A 233 -4.18 18.93 17.82
N GLN A 234 -3.72 20.16 18.02
CA GLN A 234 -4.39 21.14 18.84
C GLN A 234 -5.49 21.77 18.02
#